data_e1e6feb98bb0a0c653ec2d9bd339e373
#
_entry.id   e1e6feb98bb0a0c653ec2d9bd339e373
#
_cell.length_a   1.000
_cell.length_b   1.000
_cell.length_c   1.000
_cell.angle_alpha   90.00
_cell.angle_beta   90.00
_cell.angle_gamma   90.00
#
_symmetry.space_group_name_H-M   'P 1'
#
loop_
_entity.id
_entity.type
_entity.pdbx_description
1 polymer ?
#
loop_
_entity_poly.entity_id
_entity_poly.type
_entity_poly.pdbx_seq_one_letter_code
_entity_poly.pdbx_strand_id
1 'polypeptide(L)'
;MRLYNYILLIFFFTYLGCDSTKNSDKLKSTEKSIKQLPYFTFTKENLFPGDGSLLRAEDGVSLEDGRILVVDQANGLRLIEKDGSNRPFGNFAAVGFVHLPPEQIASPNGMILEHDGEHILMSDVADGKIYRINIATEEVELIYDHPYGVNTVYQDKTGAIWFSQSTESTNIGELFRDVNLPVPHGAVYRMADLKSAPTKIADSIYFANGITMDKDEKHLFVSETMMDRVHSFEVDINSGVANYIGVAANVGSPDNILIDQEGRLIVASPLYNQVVAVDFTNHSQHIIFDGSTKDNLKNTNEWNRRSHLGLERLELLSPDLTFPLPGLITGMFFSNDGQTLYITNLGNDLLKFNL
;
A
#
# COMPACT_ATOMS: atom_id res chain seq x y z
N MET A 1 -50.68 -42.67 -5.15
CA MET A 1 -51.58 -41.61 -5.56
C MET A 1 -52.03 -40.86 -4.30
N ARG A 2 -51.31 -39.76 -3.94
CA ARG A 2 -51.72 -38.83 -2.90
C ARG A 2 -51.51 -37.42 -3.42
N LEU A 3 -52.65 -36.71 -3.59
CA LEU A 3 -52.71 -35.30 -3.94
C LEU A 3 -52.26 -34.45 -2.73
N TYR A 4 -51.37 -33.48 -2.96
CA TYR A 4 -51.11 -32.41 -2.02
C TYR A 4 -51.81 -31.14 -2.49
N ASN A 5 -52.78 -30.70 -1.67
CA ASN A 5 -53.48 -29.43 -1.85
C ASN A 5 -52.56 -28.27 -1.44
N TYR A 6 -52.33 -27.32 -2.33
CA TYR A 6 -51.73 -26.01 -2.01
C TYR A 6 -52.85 -25.05 -1.59
N ILE A 7 -52.79 -24.59 -0.36
CA ILE A 7 -53.65 -23.51 0.13
C ILE A 7 -52.92 -22.17 -0.15
N LEU A 8 -53.55 -21.38 -1.02
CA LEU A 8 -53.11 -20.02 -1.36
C LEU A 8 -53.69 -19.06 -0.31
N LEU A 9 -52.87 -18.49 0.55
CA LEU A 9 -53.27 -17.43 1.48
C LEU A 9 -53.08 -16.06 0.81
N ILE A 10 -54.17 -15.42 0.45
CA ILE A 10 -54.21 -14.04 -0.05
C ILE A 10 -54.37 -13.11 1.15
N PHE A 11 -53.37 -12.29 1.42
CA PHE A 11 -53.44 -11.18 2.40
C PHE A 11 -53.95 -9.90 1.69
N PHE A 12 -55.14 -9.46 2.08
CA PHE A 12 -55.65 -8.12 1.76
C PHE A 12 -55.03 -7.11 2.73
N PHE A 13 -54.20 -6.20 2.22
CA PHE A 13 -53.81 -5.00 2.97
C PHE A 13 -54.80 -3.88 2.67
N THR A 14 -55.61 -3.49 3.67
CA THR A 14 -56.42 -2.28 3.63
C THR A 14 -55.52 -1.07 3.95
N TYR A 15 -55.42 -0.15 2.98
CA TYR A 15 -54.81 1.17 3.19
C TYR A 15 -55.71 2.03 4.10
N LEU A 16 -55.25 2.34 5.31
CA LEU A 16 -55.75 3.44 6.08
C LEU A 16 -54.86 4.65 5.81
N GLY A 17 -55.35 5.59 5.04
CA GLY A 17 -54.74 6.89 4.84
C GLY A 17 -54.75 7.69 6.13
N CYS A 18 -53.60 8.14 6.58
CA CYS A 18 -53.45 9.14 7.60
C CYS A 18 -52.79 10.36 6.96
N ASP A 19 -53.62 11.39 6.70
CA ASP A 19 -53.15 12.71 6.30
C ASP A 19 -52.47 13.37 7.50
N SER A 20 -51.19 13.66 7.41
CA SER A 20 -50.50 14.59 8.29
C SER A 20 -49.55 15.47 7.48
N THR A 21 -50.12 16.52 6.93
CA THR A 21 -49.38 17.73 6.60
C THR A 21 -48.86 18.35 7.89
N LYS A 22 -47.51 18.38 8.08
CA LYS A 22 -46.69 19.53 8.51
C LYS A 22 -45.30 19.10 8.94
N ASN A 23 -44.36 19.90 8.44
CA ASN A 23 -42.94 19.99 8.79
C ASN A 23 -41.99 18.97 8.17
N SER A 24 -41.73 19.14 6.88
CA SER A 24 -40.45 18.80 6.30
C SER A 24 -39.48 19.95 6.58
N ASP A 25 -38.98 20.06 7.80
CA ASP A 25 -37.71 20.76 8.01
C ASP A 25 -36.63 19.97 7.30
N LYS A 26 -36.15 20.57 6.21
CA LYS A 26 -35.04 20.10 5.41
C LYS A 26 -33.81 19.97 6.31
N LEU A 27 -33.53 18.78 6.78
CA LEU A 27 -32.15 18.36 7.00
C LEU A 27 -31.48 18.34 5.60
N LYS A 28 -30.98 19.50 5.18
CA LYS A 28 -29.92 19.56 4.20
C LYS A 28 -28.71 18.95 4.90
N SER A 29 -28.51 17.66 4.76
CA SER A 29 -27.18 17.11 4.84
C SER A 29 -26.38 17.85 3.77
N THR A 30 -25.49 18.73 4.19
CA THR A 30 -24.39 19.20 3.33
C THR A 30 -23.53 17.97 3.11
N GLU A 31 -23.89 17.16 2.13
CA GLU A 31 -22.95 16.25 1.51
C GLU A 31 -21.82 17.16 0.99
N LYS A 32 -20.71 17.18 1.71
CA LYS A 32 -19.48 17.80 1.26
C LYS A 32 -19.10 17.01 0.01
N SER A 33 -19.25 17.60 -1.17
CA SER A 33 -18.85 16.92 -2.39
C SER A 33 -17.37 16.63 -2.26
N ILE A 34 -17.03 15.36 -2.09
CA ILE A 34 -15.63 14.92 -2.01
C ILE A 34 -14.99 15.28 -3.35
N LYS A 35 -13.93 16.09 -3.32
CA LYS A 35 -13.20 16.48 -4.53
C LYS A 35 -12.69 15.19 -5.20
N GLN A 36 -13.19 14.89 -6.37
CA GLN A 36 -12.77 13.71 -7.12
C GLN A 36 -11.32 13.90 -7.59
N LEU A 37 -10.47 12.89 -7.37
CA LEU A 37 -9.13 12.88 -7.93
C LEU A 37 -9.22 12.76 -9.47
N PRO A 38 -8.35 13.47 -10.22
CA PRO A 38 -8.31 13.35 -11.68
C PRO A 38 -7.86 11.95 -12.11
N TYR A 39 -8.24 11.58 -13.32
CA TYR A 39 -7.81 10.33 -13.95
C TYR A 39 -6.57 10.59 -14.80
N PHE A 40 -5.53 9.78 -14.62
CA PHE A 40 -4.27 9.87 -15.33
C PHE A 40 -3.97 8.62 -16.15
N THR A 41 -3.25 8.81 -17.24
CA THR A 41 -2.66 7.75 -18.05
C THR A 41 -1.16 8.02 -18.20
N PHE A 42 -0.40 6.99 -18.52
CA PHE A 42 1.04 7.10 -18.69
C PHE A 42 1.42 7.77 -20.01
N THR A 43 2.35 8.72 -19.91
CA THR A 43 3.17 9.22 -21.02
C THR A 43 4.63 9.29 -20.55
N LYS A 44 5.59 9.34 -21.48
CA LYS A 44 7.02 9.48 -21.11
C LYS A 44 7.35 10.78 -20.39
N GLU A 45 6.52 11.78 -20.53
CA GLU A 45 6.66 13.08 -19.87
C GLU A 45 6.37 13.01 -18.37
N ASN A 46 5.74 11.90 -17.92
CA ASN A 46 5.49 11.64 -16.52
C ASN A 46 6.69 11.03 -15.79
N LEU A 47 7.76 10.60 -16.50
CA LEU A 47 8.94 10.05 -15.86
C LEU A 47 9.67 11.13 -15.04
N PHE A 48 10.02 10.80 -13.79
CA PHE A 48 10.73 11.68 -12.87
C PHE A 48 11.71 10.88 -12.00
N PRO A 49 12.99 11.26 -11.95
CA PRO A 49 13.65 12.40 -12.59
C PRO A 49 13.74 12.32 -14.13
N GLY A 50 13.48 11.18 -14.76
CA GLY A 50 13.45 11.00 -16.20
C GLY A 50 14.81 10.69 -16.83
N ASP A 51 15.82 10.43 -16.01
CA ASP A 51 17.18 10.08 -16.41
C ASP A 51 17.54 8.59 -16.17
N GLY A 52 16.59 7.81 -15.61
CA GLY A 52 16.77 6.41 -15.32
C GLY A 52 17.75 6.14 -14.18
N SER A 53 17.98 7.09 -13.28
CA SER A 53 19.00 7.00 -12.23
C SER A 53 18.55 6.30 -10.97
N LEU A 54 17.25 6.04 -10.80
CA LEU A 54 16.73 5.35 -9.61
C LEU A 54 16.94 3.84 -9.73
N LEU A 55 17.03 3.18 -8.59
CA LEU A 55 17.11 1.72 -8.54
C LEU A 55 16.08 1.17 -7.56
N ARG A 56 14.96 0.67 -8.12
CA ARG A 56 13.87 0.08 -7.36
C ARG A 56 13.31 1.07 -6.31
N ALA A 57 12.83 2.23 -6.77
CA ALA A 57 12.17 3.22 -5.94
C ALA A 57 10.75 2.76 -5.56
N GLU A 58 10.70 1.76 -4.70
CA GLU A 58 9.49 1.04 -4.33
C GLU A 58 8.53 1.89 -3.49
N ASP A 59 9.06 2.78 -2.64
CA ASP A 59 8.28 3.70 -1.83
C ASP A 59 9.01 5.06 -1.69
N GLY A 60 8.29 6.08 -1.20
CA GLY A 60 8.85 7.41 -1.04
C GLY A 60 8.01 8.34 -0.19
N VAL A 61 8.61 9.47 0.20
CA VAL A 61 7.94 10.53 0.96
C VAL A 61 8.34 11.91 0.45
N SER A 62 7.45 12.88 0.61
CA SER A 62 7.74 14.29 0.34
C SER A 62 8.16 15.01 1.62
N LEU A 63 9.23 15.79 1.54
CA LEU A 63 9.71 16.66 2.60
C LEU A 63 9.01 18.02 2.56
N GLU A 64 9.01 18.76 3.67
CA GLU A 64 8.39 20.09 3.78
C GLU A 64 8.93 21.10 2.77
N ASP A 65 10.22 21.01 2.47
CA ASP A 65 10.89 21.89 1.52
C ASP A 65 10.63 21.53 0.04
N GLY A 66 9.84 20.46 -0.22
CA GLY A 66 9.44 20.01 -1.54
C GLY A 66 10.45 19.09 -2.23
N ARG A 67 11.53 18.70 -1.57
CA ARG A 67 12.35 17.56 -1.97
C ARG A 67 11.61 16.26 -1.66
N ILE A 68 12.05 15.18 -2.26
CA ILE A 68 11.50 13.86 -1.98
C ILE A 68 12.62 12.88 -1.62
N LEU A 69 12.30 11.94 -0.74
CA LEU A 69 13.13 10.77 -0.45
C LEU A 69 12.43 9.54 -1.00
N VAL A 70 13.20 8.67 -1.63
CA VAL A 70 12.75 7.36 -2.10
C VAL A 70 13.67 6.29 -1.61
N VAL A 71 13.18 5.07 -1.46
CA VAL A 71 14.05 3.91 -1.23
C VAL A 71 14.95 3.67 -2.44
N ASP A 72 16.18 3.20 -2.19
CA ASP A 72 17.17 2.91 -3.21
C ASP A 72 17.85 1.58 -2.88
N GLN A 73 17.73 0.60 -3.76
CA GLN A 73 18.23 -0.75 -3.52
C GLN A 73 19.75 -0.81 -3.26
N ALA A 74 20.50 0.07 -3.89
CA ALA A 74 21.97 0.08 -3.75
C ALA A 74 22.45 0.84 -2.52
N ASN A 75 21.71 1.87 -2.07
CA ASN A 75 22.21 2.84 -1.09
C ASN A 75 21.31 3.00 0.16
N GLY A 76 20.18 2.29 0.21
CA GLY A 76 19.16 2.47 1.25
C GLY A 76 18.15 3.54 0.85
N LEU A 77 18.55 4.79 0.81
CA LEU A 77 17.71 5.92 0.36
C LEU A 77 18.41 6.77 -0.70
N ARG A 78 17.59 7.49 -1.46
CA ARG A 78 18.00 8.51 -2.42
C ARG A 78 17.18 9.79 -2.23
N LEU A 79 17.86 10.92 -2.13
CA LEU A 79 17.25 12.25 -2.12
C LEU A 79 17.14 12.77 -3.55
N ILE A 80 15.96 13.28 -3.91
CA ILE A 80 15.70 13.89 -5.21
C ILE A 80 15.29 15.34 -4.97
N GLU A 81 16.02 16.25 -5.59
CA GLU A 81 15.77 17.70 -5.58
C GLU A 81 14.58 18.05 -6.49
N LYS A 82 14.04 19.26 -6.37
CA LYS A 82 12.89 19.72 -7.16
C LYS A 82 13.15 19.74 -8.67
N ASP A 83 14.41 19.92 -9.07
CA ASP A 83 14.84 19.92 -10.47
C ASP A 83 15.12 18.51 -11.03
N GLY A 84 14.97 17.46 -10.20
CA GLY A 84 15.24 16.08 -10.55
C GLY A 84 16.67 15.63 -10.31
N SER A 85 17.60 16.51 -9.96
CA SER A 85 18.93 16.10 -9.53
C SER A 85 18.84 15.26 -8.27
N ASN A 86 19.66 14.21 -8.16
CA ASN A 86 19.50 13.26 -7.07
C ASN A 86 20.84 12.70 -6.60
N ARG A 87 20.87 12.19 -5.36
CA ARG A 87 22.03 11.58 -4.74
C ARG A 87 21.64 10.51 -3.70
N PRO A 88 22.55 9.56 -3.39
CA PRO A 88 22.39 8.73 -2.19
C PRO A 88 22.15 9.57 -0.93
N PHE A 89 21.35 9.03 -0.01
CA PHE A 89 21.01 9.69 1.25
C PHE A 89 21.08 8.72 2.43
N GLY A 90 21.66 9.16 3.53
CA GLY A 90 21.84 8.37 4.74
C GLY A 90 23.13 7.54 4.77
N ASN A 91 23.75 7.45 5.94
CA ASN A 91 24.97 6.65 6.14
C ASN A 91 24.64 5.19 6.48
N PHE A 92 24.03 4.47 5.54
CA PHE A 92 23.61 3.08 5.72
C PHE A 92 24.77 2.10 5.91
N ALA A 93 25.96 2.43 5.40
CA ALA A 93 27.16 1.60 5.60
C ALA A 93 27.55 1.49 7.08
N ALA A 94 27.27 2.53 7.89
CA ALA A 94 27.56 2.54 9.32
C ALA A 94 26.77 1.49 10.12
N VAL A 95 25.62 1.06 9.62
CA VAL A 95 24.74 0.07 10.26
C VAL A 95 24.77 -1.31 9.55
N GLY A 96 25.75 -1.51 8.66
CA GLY A 96 25.96 -2.80 8.00
C GLY A 96 24.97 -3.10 6.86
N PHE A 97 24.36 -2.07 6.28
CA PHE A 97 23.59 -2.25 5.05
C PHE A 97 24.53 -2.66 3.90
N VAL A 98 24.18 -3.72 3.18
CA VAL A 98 24.98 -4.27 2.08
C VAL A 98 24.09 -4.64 0.91
N HIS A 99 24.49 -4.20 -0.28
CA HIS A 99 23.91 -4.64 -1.53
C HIS A 99 25.04 -5.09 -2.48
N LEU A 100 25.25 -6.39 -2.57
CA LEU A 100 26.31 -7.05 -3.39
C LEU A 100 25.69 -8.21 -4.18
N PRO A 101 24.93 -7.92 -5.25
CA PRO A 101 24.32 -8.97 -6.05
C PRO A 101 25.37 -9.80 -6.79
N PRO A 102 25.19 -11.13 -6.98
CA PRO A 102 23.99 -11.89 -6.55
C PRO A 102 24.04 -12.41 -5.10
N GLU A 103 25.16 -12.26 -4.39
CA GLU A 103 25.42 -12.90 -3.09
C GLU A 103 24.54 -12.31 -1.98
N GLN A 104 24.38 -11.00 -1.96
CA GLN A 104 23.56 -10.30 -0.98
C GLN A 104 22.76 -9.18 -1.65
N ILE A 105 21.44 -9.31 -1.62
CA ILE A 105 20.53 -8.36 -2.25
C ILE A 105 19.72 -7.67 -1.16
N ALA A 106 20.02 -6.39 -0.91
CA ALA A 106 19.16 -5.54 -0.10
C ALA A 106 17.87 -5.23 -0.87
N SER A 107 16.80 -5.02 -0.14
CA SER A 107 15.50 -4.68 -0.73
C SER A 107 14.75 -3.68 0.17
N PRO A 108 15.26 -2.44 0.32
CA PRO A 108 14.52 -1.36 0.95
C PRO A 108 13.13 -1.28 0.35
N ASN A 109 12.12 -1.17 1.22
CA ASN A 109 10.73 -1.32 0.79
C ASN A 109 9.87 -0.15 1.29
N GLY A 110 9.02 -0.37 2.28
CA GLY A 110 8.17 0.69 2.78
C GLY A 110 8.92 1.75 3.59
N MET A 111 8.48 3.00 3.50
CA MET A 111 9.02 4.09 4.29
C MET A 111 7.94 5.10 4.70
N ILE A 112 8.17 5.78 5.83
CA ILE A 112 7.28 6.84 6.32
C ILE A 112 8.09 7.96 6.97
N LEU A 113 7.63 9.20 6.80
CA LEU A 113 8.08 10.34 7.60
C LEU A 113 7.45 10.22 9.00
N GLU A 114 8.28 10.22 10.07
CA GLU A 114 7.76 10.22 11.43
C GLU A 114 6.99 11.50 11.75
N HIS A 115 6.13 11.45 12.77
CA HIS A 115 5.32 12.60 13.19
C HIS A 115 6.14 13.79 13.68
N ASP A 116 7.41 13.58 14.06
CA ASP A 116 8.32 14.65 14.44
C ASP A 116 8.80 15.51 13.25
N GLY A 117 8.60 15.02 12.01
CA GLY A 117 9.04 15.67 10.78
C GLY A 117 10.56 15.69 10.58
N GLU A 118 11.33 15.04 11.47
CA GLU A 118 12.79 15.05 11.49
C GLU A 118 13.40 13.70 11.11
N HIS A 119 12.60 12.61 11.17
CA HIS A 119 13.08 11.26 10.95
C HIS A 119 12.24 10.50 9.94
N ILE A 120 12.88 9.55 9.27
CA ILE A 120 12.27 8.56 8.39
C ILE A 120 12.38 7.19 9.05
N LEU A 121 11.31 6.40 9.02
CA LEU A 121 11.37 4.96 9.21
C LEU A 121 11.40 4.27 7.85
N MET A 122 12.25 3.26 7.68
CA MET A 122 12.38 2.48 6.46
C MET A 122 12.51 0.99 6.79
N SER A 123 11.83 0.13 6.06
CA SER A 123 11.92 -1.32 6.16
C SER A 123 12.75 -1.93 5.04
N ASP A 124 13.24 -3.16 5.24
CA ASP A 124 13.85 -3.99 4.20
C ASP A 124 13.14 -5.36 4.15
N VAL A 125 12.60 -5.69 2.97
CA VAL A 125 11.83 -6.92 2.77
C VAL A 125 12.72 -8.14 2.51
N ALA A 126 14.00 -7.94 2.24
CA ALA A 126 14.94 -9.03 2.02
C ALA A 126 15.57 -9.55 3.33
N ASP A 127 15.94 -8.64 4.24
CA ASP A 127 16.69 -9.00 5.46
C ASP A 127 15.98 -8.65 6.78
N GLY A 128 14.75 -8.10 6.72
CA GLY A 128 13.89 -7.92 7.89
C GLY A 128 14.22 -6.72 8.77
N LYS A 129 15.09 -5.84 8.32
CA LYS A 129 15.54 -4.70 9.13
C LYS A 129 14.59 -3.52 9.05
N ILE A 130 14.48 -2.81 10.17
CA ILE A 130 13.83 -1.49 10.25
C ILE A 130 14.87 -0.48 10.67
N TYR A 131 15.03 0.54 9.84
CA TYR A 131 15.97 1.64 10.03
C TYR A 131 15.25 2.93 10.38
N ARG A 132 15.91 3.78 11.18
CA ARG A 132 15.51 5.14 11.46
C ARG A 132 16.59 6.09 10.96
N ILE A 133 16.21 7.08 10.18
CA ILE A 133 17.13 8.00 9.50
C ILE A 133 16.83 9.42 9.92
N ASN A 134 17.81 10.16 10.46
CA ASN A 134 17.68 11.58 10.73
C ASN A 134 17.87 12.38 9.44
N ILE A 135 16.89 13.22 9.09
CA ILE A 135 16.88 13.96 7.82
C ILE A 135 17.97 15.04 7.77
N ALA A 136 18.27 15.66 8.89
CA ALA A 136 19.23 16.78 8.95
C ALA A 136 20.69 16.31 8.98
N THR A 137 20.97 15.21 9.69
CA THR A 137 22.35 14.70 9.89
C THR A 137 22.70 13.54 8.98
N GLU A 138 21.70 12.93 8.33
CA GLU A 138 21.82 11.70 7.54
C GLU A 138 22.33 10.49 8.35
N GLU A 139 22.25 10.57 9.68
CA GLU A 139 22.55 9.44 10.56
C GLU A 139 21.49 8.36 10.40
N VAL A 140 21.94 7.09 10.34
CA VAL A 140 21.10 5.91 10.23
C VAL A 140 21.26 5.06 11.48
N GLU A 141 20.16 4.65 12.07
CA GLU A 141 20.08 3.73 13.20
C GLU A 141 19.31 2.47 12.76
N LEU A 142 19.85 1.28 13.08
CA LEU A 142 19.11 0.03 13.02
C LEU A 142 18.29 -0.11 14.30
N ILE A 143 16.95 0.02 14.20
CA ILE A 143 16.09 -0.02 15.39
C ILE A 143 15.52 -1.41 15.66
N TYR A 144 15.36 -2.24 14.62
CA TYR A 144 14.87 -3.60 14.79
C TYR A 144 15.37 -4.52 13.66
N ASP A 145 15.67 -5.77 14.03
CA ASP A 145 16.08 -6.85 13.13
C ASP A 145 15.06 -8.00 13.31
N HIS A 146 14.13 -8.10 12.36
CA HIS A 146 13.08 -9.11 12.36
C HIS A 146 13.60 -10.39 11.71
N PRO A 147 13.17 -11.59 12.17
CA PRO A 147 13.64 -12.85 11.59
C PRO A 147 13.23 -13.04 10.11
N TYR A 148 12.25 -12.30 9.62
CA TYR A 148 11.75 -12.38 8.25
C TYR A 148 11.65 -10.99 7.64
N GLY A 149 11.52 -10.91 6.30
CA GLY A 149 11.42 -9.63 5.60
C GLY A 149 10.28 -8.73 6.10
N VAL A 150 10.60 -7.47 6.38
CA VAL A 150 9.61 -6.44 6.74
C VAL A 150 9.23 -5.66 5.48
N ASN A 151 7.95 -5.68 5.11
CA ASN A 151 7.48 -5.03 3.88
C ASN A 151 7.24 -3.53 4.09
N THR A 152 6.31 -3.16 4.96
CA THR A 152 5.93 -1.76 5.18
C THR A 152 5.95 -1.43 6.66
N VAL A 153 6.29 -0.18 6.98
CA VAL A 153 6.26 0.39 8.34
C VAL A 153 5.28 1.56 8.40
N TYR A 154 4.65 1.73 9.55
CA TYR A 154 3.76 2.86 9.88
C TYR A 154 4.00 3.29 11.33
N GLN A 155 4.00 4.59 11.61
CA GLN A 155 4.04 5.13 12.97
C GLN A 155 2.68 5.72 13.32
N ASP A 156 2.08 5.31 14.44
CA ASP A 156 0.86 5.92 14.95
C ASP A 156 1.14 7.16 15.80
N LYS A 157 0.10 7.94 16.13
CA LYS A 157 0.22 9.19 16.92
C LYS A 157 0.79 9.00 18.31
N THR A 158 0.84 7.79 18.84
CA THR A 158 1.49 7.49 20.11
C THR A 158 3.00 7.27 19.95
N GLY A 159 3.49 7.20 18.72
CA GLY A 159 4.87 6.87 18.38
C GLY A 159 5.13 5.36 18.28
N ALA A 160 4.10 4.53 18.42
CA ALA A 160 4.23 3.09 18.22
C ALA A 160 4.40 2.77 16.72
N ILE A 161 5.20 1.74 16.45
CA ILE A 161 5.53 1.31 15.09
C ILE A 161 4.75 0.05 14.76
N TRP A 162 4.02 0.09 13.65
CA TRP A 162 3.31 -1.03 13.06
C TRP A 162 4.07 -1.45 11.80
N PHE A 163 4.19 -2.76 11.57
CA PHE A 163 4.83 -3.23 10.36
C PHE A 163 4.22 -4.55 9.86
N SER A 164 4.33 -4.76 8.56
CA SER A 164 3.91 -5.98 7.89
C SER A 164 5.10 -6.87 7.58
N GLN A 165 4.90 -8.18 7.75
CA GLN A 165 5.75 -9.26 7.27
C GLN A 165 5.03 -9.94 6.12
N SER A 166 5.63 -9.99 4.93
CA SER A 166 4.97 -10.62 3.77
C SER A 166 5.04 -12.14 3.80
N THR A 167 6.20 -12.69 4.19
CA THR A 167 6.51 -14.12 4.13
C THR A 167 7.31 -14.56 5.36
N GLU A 168 7.49 -15.87 5.55
CA GLU A 168 8.46 -16.44 6.48
C GLU A 168 9.76 -16.85 5.76
N SER A 169 10.19 -16.01 4.83
CA SER A 169 11.44 -16.20 4.07
C SER A 169 12.59 -15.46 4.72
N THR A 170 13.79 -15.99 4.58
CA THR A 170 15.01 -15.44 5.13
C THR A 170 15.91 -14.82 4.05
N ASN A 171 15.45 -14.82 2.80
CA ASN A 171 16.17 -14.22 1.66
C ASN A 171 15.19 -13.89 0.52
N ILE A 172 15.64 -12.99 -0.37
CA ILE A 172 14.83 -12.49 -1.48
C ILE A 172 14.41 -13.59 -2.47
N GLY A 173 15.22 -14.61 -2.66
CA GLY A 173 14.90 -15.72 -3.57
C GLY A 173 13.74 -16.58 -3.08
N GLU A 174 13.63 -16.75 -1.76
CA GLU A 174 12.51 -17.48 -1.15
C GLU A 174 11.22 -16.63 -1.05
N LEU A 175 11.35 -15.31 -0.94
CA LEU A 175 10.21 -14.40 -0.92
C LEU A 175 9.29 -14.63 -2.14
N PHE A 176 9.89 -14.78 -3.32
CA PHE A 176 9.14 -15.03 -4.55
C PHE A 176 8.46 -16.40 -4.61
N ARG A 177 8.83 -17.35 -3.74
CA ARG A 177 8.13 -18.64 -3.66
C ARG A 177 6.68 -18.45 -3.20
N ASP A 178 6.46 -17.60 -2.20
CA ASP A 178 5.10 -17.32 -1.67
C ASP A 178 4.27 -16.46 -2.64
N VAL A 179 4.92 -15.74 -3.56
CA VAL A 179 4.27 -15.09 -4.69
C VAL A 179 3.90 -16.09 -5.78
N ASN A 180 4.76 -17.09 -6.03
CA ASN A 180 4.55 -18.13 -7.03
C ASN A 180 3.39 -19.07 -6.66
N LEU A 181 3.42 -19.59 -5.44
CA LEU A 181 2.40 -20.44 -4.83
C LEU A 181 2.05 -19.88 -3.46
N PRO A 182 0.99 -19.07 -3.35
CA PRO A 182 0.68 -18.34 -2.13
C PRO A 182 0.45 -19.24 -0.92
N VAL A 183 1.07 -18.83 0.19
CA VAL A 183 0.89 -19.42 1.52
C VAL A 183 0.64 -18.32 2.55
N PRO A 184 -0.11 -18.58 3.63
CA PRO A 184 -0.52 -17.55 4.60
C PRO A 184 0.56 -17.28 5.66
N HIS A 185 1.77 -16.90 5.22
CA HIS A 185 2.91 -16.57 6.08
C HIS A 185 2.96 -15.10 6.49
N GLY A 186 2.11 -14.27 5.90
CA GLY A 186 2.05 -12.84 6.21
C GLY A 186 1.46 -12.58 7.59
N ALA A 187 1.98 -11.52 8.23
CA ALA A 187 1.57 -11.09 9.55
C ALA A 187 1.71 -9.58 9.73
N VAL A 188 1.05 -9.04 10.75
CA VAL A 188 1.19 -7.65 11.19
C VAL A 188 1.69 -7.64 12.62
N TYR A 189 2.62 -6.76 12.91
CA TYR A 189 3.24 -6.58 14.23
C TYR A 189 3.14 -5.13 14.69
N ARG A 190 3.24 -4.92 16.02
CA ARG A 190 3.32 -3.62 16.64
C ARG A 190 4.43 -3.59 17.69
N MET A 191 5.31 -2.60 17.62
CA MET A 191 6.23 -2.20 18.67
C MET A 191 5.64 -1.00 19.41
N ALA A 192 5.54 -1.05 20.73
CA ALA A 192 4.97 0.06 21.51
C ALA A 192 5.85 1.33 21.47
N ASP A 193 7.13 1.17 21.21
CA ASP A 193 8.13 2.23 21.00
C ASP A 193 9.33 1.64 20.23
N LEU A 194 10.31 2.49 19.92
CA LEU A 194 11.54 2.12 19.18
C LEU A 194 12.41 1.02 19.82
N LYS A 195 12.17 0.65 21.07
CA LYS A 195 12.99 -0.30 21.85
C LYS A 195 12.20 -1.52 22.32
N SER A 196 10.88 -1.48 22.19
CA SER A 196 10.00 -2.56 22.63
C SER A 196 10.06 -3.73 21.68
N ALA A 197 10.00 -4.94 22.20
CA ALA A 197 9.80 -6.12 21.36
C ALA A 197 8.44 -6.05 20.66
N PRO A 198 8.34 -6.48 19.39
CA PRO A 198 7.07 -6.47 18.66
C PRO A 198 6.09 -7.51 19.21
N THR A 199 4.82 -7.14 19.21
CA THR A 199 3.69 -8.03 19.46
C THR A 199 3.01 -8.34 18.14
N LYS A 200 2.72 -9.60 17.87
CA LYS A 200 1.94 -10.00 16.69
C LYS A 200 0.49 -9.58 16.86
N ILE A 201 -0.04 -8.86 15.90
CA ILE A 201 -1.40 -8.30 15.88
C ILE A 201 -2.35 -9.16 15.03
N ALA A 202 -1.88 -9.59 13.87
CA ALA A 202 -2.61 -10.45 12.95
C ALA A 202 -1.65 -11.39 12.24
N ASP A 203 -2.14 -12.55 11.78
CA ASP A 203 -1.38 -13.51 10.97
C ASP A 203 -2.25 -14.19 9.93
N SER A 204 -1.68 -15.19 9.27
CA SER A 204 -2.38 -16.00 8.25
C SER A 204 -2.85 -15.16 7.06
N ILE A 205 -2.07 -14.15 6.69
CA ILE A 205 -2.30 -13.26 5.55
C ILE A 205 -1.45 -13.74 4.37
N TYR A 206 -2.05 -13.83 3.19
CA TYR A 206 -1.35 -14.23 1.98
C TYR A 206 -0.58 -13.05 1.37
N PHE A 207 0.67 -12.87 1.80
CA PHE A 207 1.55 -11.78 1.43
C PHE A 207 1.01 -10.43 1.97
N ALA A 208 1.11 -10.21 3.29
CA ALA A 208 0.82 -8.92 3.91
C ALA A 208 1.80 -7.88 3.36
N ASN A 209 1.26 -6.77 2.86
CA ASN A 209 2.01 -5.73 2.17
C ASN A 209 1.77 -4.37 2.82
N GLY A 210 1.31 -3.37 2.08
CA GLY A 210 1.06 -2.03 2.58
C GLY A 210 0.18 -1.99 3.82
N ILE A 211 0.53 -1.14 4.78
CA ILE A 211 -0.28 -0.84 5.96
C ILE A 211 -0.46 0.66 6.10
N THR A 212 -1.63 1.09 6.57
CA THR A 212 -1.93 2.49 6.89
C THR A 212 -3.08 2.56 7.89
N MET A 213 -3.30 3.72 8.49
CA MET A 213 -4.46 3.98 9.34
C MET A 213 -5.30 5.13 8.78
N ASP A 214 -6.59 5.16 9.12
CA ASP A 214 -7.42 6.31 8.84
C ASP A 214 -6.95 7.53 9.64
N LYS A 215 -7.44 8.73 9.29
CA LYS A 215 -7.00 9.99 9.92
C LYS A 215 -7.17 10.05 11.43
N ASP A 216 -8.18 9.35 11.95
CA ASP A 216 -8.45 9.28 13.38
C ASP A 216 -7.68 8.15 14.07
N GLU A 217 -6.99 7.31 13.31
CA GLU A 217 -6.28 6.11 13.75
C GLU A 217 -7.17 5.12 14.52
N LYS A 218 -8.42 5.01 14.06
CA LYS A 218 -9.40 4.05 14.58
C LYS A 218 -9.47 2.78 13.74
N HIS A 219 -9.00 2.86 12.48
CA HIS A 219 -8.97 1.72 11.56
C HIS A 219 -7.58 1.54 11.00
N LEU A 220 -7.08 0.33 11.12
CA LEU A 220 -5.86 -0.15 10.45
C LEU A 220 -6.28 -0.88 9.18
N PHE A 221 -5.65 -0.54 8.06
CA PHE A 221 -5.80 -1.21 6.78
C PHE A 221 -4.54 -1.98 6.44
N VAL A 222 -4.72 -3.19 5.88
CA VAL A 222 -3.62 -4.10 5.53
C VAL A 222 -3.89 -4.71 4.17
N SER A 223 -3.01 -4.52 3.21
CA SER A 223 -3.05 -5.17 1.91
C SER A 223 -2.74 -6.67 2.04
N GLU A 224 -3.58 -7.51 1.44
CA GLU A 224 -3.32 -8.92 1.23
C GLU A 224 -3.18 -9.17 -0.28
N THR A 225 -1.94 -9.04 -0.75
CA THR A 225 -1.62 -8.95 -2.18
C THR A 225 -2.08 -10.16 -2.98
N MET A 226 -1.88 -11.37 -2.43
CA MET A 226 -2.15 -12.62 -3.15
C MET A 226 -3.61 -13.06 -3.10
N MET A 227 -4.49 -12.29 -2.40
CA MET A 227 -5.92 -12.56 -2.28
C MET A 227 -6.78 -11.37 -2.71
N ASP A 228 -6.21 -10.38 -3.41
CA ASP A 228 -6.91 -9.27 -4.07
C ASP A 228 -7.82 -8.47 -3.12
N ARG A 229 -7.35 -8.20 -1.89
CA ARG A 229 -8.16 -7.48 -0.90
C ARG A 229 -7.33 -6.67 0.08
N VAL A 230 -7.97 -5.67 0.67
CA VAL A 230 -7.46 -4.89 1.80
C VAL A 230 -8.31 -5.20 3.02
N HIS A 231 -7.68 -5.67 4.08
CA HIS A 231 -8.31 -5.93 5.37
C HIS A 231 -8.51 -4.64 6.16
N SER A 232 -9.52 -4.63 7.05
CA SER A 232 -9.75 -3.56 8.01
C SER A 232 -9.86 -4.13 9.43
N PHE A 233 -9.22 -3.42 10.37
CA PHE A 233 -9.25 -3.71 11.80
C PHE A 233 -9.66 -2.44 12.55
N GLU A 234 -10.57 -2.56 13.52
CA GLU A 234 -10.81 -1.52 14.51
C GLU A 234 -9.67 -1.53 15.53
N VAL A 235 -9.06 -0.37 15.80
CA VAL A 235 -7.81 -0.27 16.59
C VAL A 235 -7.98 0.67 17.76
N ASP A 236 -7.47 0.27 18.93
CA ASP A 236 -7.11 1.16 20.02
C ASP A 236 -5.59 1.32 20.04
N ILE A 237 -5.08 2.43 19.52
CA ILE A 237 -3.64 2.70 19.40
C ILE A 237 -2.94 2.78 20.76
N ASN A 238 -3.65 3.15 21.85
CA ASN A 238 -3.05 3.24 23.18
C ASN A 238 -2.75 1.87 23.78
N SER A 239 -3.67 0.92 23.62
CA SER A 239 -3.47 -0.46 24.09
C SER A 239 -2.80 -1.37 23.05
N GLY A 240 -2.85 -1.00 21.77
CA GLY A 240 -2.39 -1.81 20.65
C GLY A 240 -3.33 -2.96 20.30
N VAL A 241 -4.56 -2.97 20.83
CA VAL A 241 -5.57 -3.97 20.48
C VAL A 241 -6.14 -3.65 19.11
N ALA A 242 -6.18 -4.66 18.24
CA ALA A 242 -6.81 -4.57 16.92
C ALA A 242 -7.81 -5.72 16.73
N ASN A 243 -9.02 -5.39 16.33
CA ASN A 243 -10.09 -6.34 16.08
C ASN A 243 -10.43 -6.35 14.60
N TYR A 244 -10.34 -7.51 13.95
CA TYR A 244 -10.72 -7.65 12.55
C TYR A 244 -12.21 -7.33 12.35
N ILE A 245 -12.52 -6.41 11.44
CA ILE A 245 -13.90 -5.99 11.14
C ILE A 245 -14.33 -6.32 9.71
N GLY A 246 -13.44 -6.83 8.86
CA GLY A 246 -13.80 -7.28 7.53
C GLY A 246 -12.84 -6.80 6.43
N VAL A 247 -13.33 -6.86 5.19
CA VAL A 247 -12.62 -6.40 4.00
C VAL A 247 -13.05 -4.96 3.69
N ALA A 248 -12.09 -4.03 3.68
CA ALA A 248 -12.32 -2.64 3.33
C ALA A 248 -12.49 -2.44 1.82
N ALA A 249 -11.71 -3.17 1.02
CA ALA A 249 -11.71 -3.10 -0.44
C ALA A 249 -11.31 -4.42 -1.08
N ASN A 250 -11.88 -4.70 -2.26
CA ASN A 250 -11.40 -5.73 -3.17
C ASN A 250 -10.71 -5.02 -4.34
N VAL A 251 -9.39 -5.02 -4.33
CA VAL A 251 -8.53 -4.44 -5.38
C VAL A 251 -7.56 -5.53 -5.80
N GLY A 252 -7.38 -5.70 -7.11
CA GLY A 252 -6.51 -6.74 -7.63
C GLY A 252 -5.05 -6.50 -7.22
N SER A 253 -4.42 -7.48 -6.58
CA SER A 253 -3.02 -7.43 -6.16
C SER A 253 -2.65 -6.13 -5.42
N PRO A 254 -3.32 -5.78 -4.30
CA PRO A 254 -3.02 -4.53 -3.60
C PRO A 254 -1.62 -4.59 -3.01
N ASP A 255 -0.86 -3.52 -3.23
CA ASP A 255 0.50 -3.33 -2.74
C ASP A 255 0.53 -2.23 -1.66
N ASN A 256 1.36 -1.20 -1.77
CA ASN A 256 1.33 -0.10 -0.82
C ASN A 256 0.00 0.68 -0.87
N ILE A 257 -0.41 1.16 0.29
CA ILE A 257 -1.66 1.89 0.50
C ILE A 257 -1.43 3.13 1.36
N LEU A 258 -2.20 4.16 1.13
CA LEU A 258 -2.21 5.37 1.96
C LEU A 258 -3.63 5.93 2.12
N ILE A 259 -3.80 6.83 3.10
CA ILE A 259 -5.01 7.64 3.23
C ILE A 259 -4.73 9.05 2.70
N ASP A 260 -5.55 9.51 1.76
CA ASP A 260 -5.42 10.85 1.20
C ASP A 260 -6.04 11.95 2.10
N GLN A 261 -5.91 13.21 1.65
CA GLN A 261 -6.43 14.36 2.40
C GLN A 261 -7.96 14.37 2.58
N GLU A 262 -8.71 13.65 1.74
CA GLU A 262 -10.16 13.51 1.84
C GLU A 262 -10.58 12.29 2.67
N GLY A 263 -9.63 11.47 3.12
CA GLY A 263 -9.87 10.27 3.93
C GLY A 263 -10.17 9.03 3.09
N ARG A 264 -9.83 9.03 1.79
CA ARG A 264 -9.96 7.85 0.92
C ARG A 264 -8.74 6.96 1.05
N LEU A 265 -8.94 5.68 0.93
CA LEU A 265 -7.86 4.72 0.80
C LEU A 265 -7.38 4.70 -0.65
N ILE A 266 -6.11 5.01 -0.88
CA ILE A 266 -5.46 4.95 -2.18
C ILE A 266 -4.60 3.69 -2.21
N VAL A 267 -4.78 2.87 -3.26
CA VAL A 267 -4.22 1.52 -3.36
C VAL A 267 -3.45 1.37 -4.67
N ALA A 268 -2.18 1.01 -4.59
CA ALA A 268 -1.43 0.56 -5.75
C ALA A 268 -1.85 -0.86 -6.14
N SER A 269 -1.98 -1.11 -7.44
CA SER A 269 -2.41 -2.38 -8.01
C SER A 269 -1.43 -2.84 -9.11
N PRO A 270 -0.32 -3.50 -8.72
CA PRO A 270 0.79 -3.86 -9.61
C PRO A 270 0.37 -4.64 -10.85
N LEU A 271 -0.36 -5.73 -10.65
CA LEU A 271 -0.74 -6.63 -11.77
C LEU A 271 -1.66 -5.98 -12.79
N TYR A 272 -2.35 -4.90 -12.41
CA TYR A 272 -3.23 -4.15 -13.30
C TYR A 272 -2.61 -2.86 -13.81
N ASN A 273 -1.41 -2.49 -13.34
CA ASN A 273 -0.74 -1.21 -13.60
C ASN A 273 -1.65 -0.01 -13.27
N GLN A 274 -2.35 -0.07 -12.15
CA GLN A 274 -3.36 0.92 -11.76
C GLN A 274 -3.10 1.45 -10.35
N VAL A 275 -3.62 2.65 -10.08
CA VAL A 275 -3.85 3.18 -8.73
C VAL A 275 -5.34 3.43 -8.56
N VAL A 276 -5.91 2.92 -7.48
CA VAL A 276 -7.34 2.93 -7.20
C VAL A 276 -7.62 3.74 -5.93
N ALA A 277 -8.52 4.69 -6.00
CA ALA A 277 -9.06 5.38 -4.84
C ALA A 277 -10.33 4.68 -4.36
N VAL A 278 -10.42 4.38 -3.08
CA VAL A 278 -11.52 3.66 -2.45
C VAL A 278 -12.11 4.52 -1.33
N ASP A 279 -13.39 4.76 -1.38
CA ASP A 279 -14.16 5.21 -0.21
C ASP A 279 -14.57 3.96 0.58
N PHE A 280 -13.86 3.69 1.65
CA PHE A 280 -14.11 2.49 2.46
C PHE A 280 -15.39 2.55 3.30
N THR A 281 -16.08 3.71 3.34
CA THR A 281 -17.36 3.85 4.05
C THR A 281 -18.54 3.34 3.22
N ASN A 282 -18.47 3.45 1.90
CA ASN A 282 -19.52 3.01 0.97
C ASN A 282 -19.00 2.01 -0.08
N HIS A 283 -17.70 1.65 0.00
CA HIS A 283 -16.99 0.72 -0.89
C HIS A 283 -16.95 1.14 -2.37
N SER A 284 -17.21 2.44 -2.68
CA SER A 284 -17.03 2.93 -4.04
C SER A 284 -15.56 3.01 -4.43
N GLN A 285 -15.25 2.67 -5.68
CA GLN A 285 -13.88 2.61 -6.19
C GLN A 285 -13.77 3.42 -7.48
N HIS A 286 -12.64 4.14 -7.63
CA HIS A 286 -12.32 4.91 -8.82
C HIS A 286 -10.86 4.69 -9.19
N ILE A 287 -10.60 4.31 -10.43
CA ILE A 287 -9.24 4.28 -10.96
C ILE A 287 -8.81 5.73 -11.17
N ILE A 288 -7.70 6.12 -10.53
CA ILE A 288 -7.11 7.45 -10.66
C ILE A 288 -5.89 7.45 -11.58
N PHE A 289 -5.26 6.31 -11.76
CA PHE A 289 -4.20 6.09 -12.74
C PHE A 289 -4.39 4.74 -13.43
N ASP A 290 -4.23 4.73 -14.76
CA ASP A 290 -4.23 3.50 -15.56
C ASP A 290 -3.09 3.54 -16.59
N GLY A 291 -2.06 2.73 -16.33
CA GLY A 291 -0.93 2.51 -17.24
C GLY A 291 -1.02 1.18 -18.00
N SER A 292 -2.15 0.48 -17.91
CA SER A 292 -2.31 -0.84 -18.53
C SER A 292 -2.36 -0.76 -20.06
N THR A 293 -1.89 -1.82 -20.69
CA THR A 293 -2.01 -2.07 -22.13
C THR A 293 -2.77 -3.37 -22.37
N LYS A 294 -3.17 -3.64 -23.62
CA LYS A 294 -3.82 -4.92 -23.96
C LYS A 294 -2.91 -6.12 -23.69
N ASP A 295 -1.60 -5.96 -23.87
CA ASP A 295 -0.64 -7.03 -23.65
C ASP A 295 -0.41 -7.26 -22.15
N ASN A 296 -0.32 -6.20 -21.35
CA ASN A 296 -0.28 -6.32 -19.89
C ASN A 296 -1.52 -7.09 -19.37
N LEU A 297 -2.71 -6.68 -19.78
CA LEU A 297 -3.96 -7.32 -19.35
C LEU A 297 -4.05 -8.79 -19.76
N LYS A 298 -3.43 -9.18 -20.87
CA LYS A 298 -3.31 -10.59 -21.24
C LYS A 298 -2.50 -11.39 -20.23
N ASN A 299 -1.34 -10.86 -19.79
CA ASN A 299 -0.51 -11.47 -18.78
C ASN A 299 -1.20 -11.49 -17.41
N THR A 300 -1.89 -10.42 -17.04
CA THR A 300 -2.71 -10.34 -15.82
C THR A 300 -3.82 -11.39 -15.82
N ASN A 301 -4.52 -11.58 -16.94
CA ASN A 301 -5.55 -12.60 -17.06
C ASN A 301 -4.98 -14.03 -16.93
N GLU A 302 -3.79 -14.28 -17.48
CA GLU A 302 -3.10 -15.56 -17.32
C GLU A 302 -2.63 -15.76 -15.87
N TRP A 303 -2.14 -14.72 -15.22
CA TRP A 303 -1.82 -14.75 -13.78
C TRP A 303 -3.04 -15.15 -12.95
N ASN A 304 -4.17 -14.50 -13.17
CA ASN A 304 -5.42 -14.80 -12.46
C ASN A 304 -5.90 -16.22 -12.73
N ARG A 305 -5.84 -16.67 -13.99
CA ARG A 305 -6.19 -18.04 -14.35
C ARG A 305 -5.34 -19.06 -13.60
N ARG A 306 -4.01 -18.86 -13.54
CA ARG A 306 -3.12 -19.76 -12.82
C ARG A 306 -3.34 -19.70 -11.32
N SER A 307 -3.59 -18.52 -10.77
CA SER A 307 -3.94 -18.34 -9.36
C SER A 307 -5.16 -19.20 -8.97
N HIS A 308 -6.23 -19.13 -9.75
CA HIS A 308 -7.43 -19.94 -9.51
C HIS A 308 -7.21 -21.45 -9.63
N LEU A 309 -6.23 -21.87 -10.41
CA LEU A 309 -5.89 -23.28 -10.62
C LEU A 309 -4.78 -23.79 -9.68
N GLY A 310 -4.22 -22.92 -8.82
CA GLY A 310 -3.08 -23.27 -7.96
C GLY A 310 -1.81 -23.63 -8.75
N LEU A 311 -1.60 -23.00 -9.91
CA LEU A 311 -0.45 -23.21 -10.77
C LEU A 311 0.64 -22.16 -10.51
N GLU A 312 1.90 -22.55 -10.76
CA GLU A 312 3.03 -21.63 -10.74
C GLU A 312 2.85 -20.48 -11.74
N ARG A 313 3.29 -19.26 -11.37
CA ARG A 313 3.01 -18.05 -12.13
C ARG A 313 4.15 -17.02 -12.12
N LEU A 314 5.25 -17.32 -11.42
CA LEU A 314 6.34 -16.34 -11.22
C LEU A 314 6.95 -15.84 -12.53
N GLU A 315 7.04 -16.67 -13.56
CA GLU A 315 7.58 -16.26 -14.87
C GLU A 315 6.73 -15.24 -15.60
N LEU A 316 5.48 -15.02 -15.16
CA LEU A 316 4.61 -13.95 -15.69
C LEU A 316 5.02 -12.56 -15.16
N LEU A 317 5.80 -12.47 -14.08
CA LEU A 317 6.42 -11.22 -13.62
C LEU A 317 7.60 -10.85 -14.53
N SER A 318 7.29 -10.57 -15.76
CA SER A 318 8.23 -10.21 -16.83
C SER A 318 8.00 -8.74 -17.25
N PRO A 319 8.92 -8.13 -18.00
CA PRO A 319 8.72 -6.79 -18.55
C PRO A 319 7.42 -6.62 -19.35
N ASP A 320 6.90 -7.71 -19.95
CA ASP A 320 5.63 -7.69 -20.70
C ASP A 320 4.42 -7.38 -19.79
N LEU A 321 4.56 -7.57 -18.48
CA LEU A 321 3.51 -7.20 -17.51
C LEU A 321 3.44 -5.70 -17.30
N THR A 322 4.55 -4.97 -17.41
CA THR A 322 4.67 -3.56 -17.03
C THR A 322 4.90 -2.60 -18.18
N PHE A 323 5.54 -3.04 -19.27
CA PHE A 323 5.85 -2.15 -20.39
C PHE A 323 4.58 -1.45 -20.93
N PRO A 324 4.54 -0.12 -21.12
CA PRO A 324 5.69 0.82 -21.23
C PRO A 324 6.10 1.51 -19.91
N LEU A 325 5.54 1.14 -18.77
CA LEU A 325 5.95 1.70 -17.48
C LEU A 325 7.41 1.33 -17.16
N PRO A 326 8.13 2.14 -16.36
CA PRO A 326 9.52 1.85 -15.98
C PRO A 326 9.65 0.58 -15.14
N GLY A 327 8.60 0.19 -14.41
CA GLY A 327 8.58 -0.99 -13.56
C GLY A 327 7.19 -1.32 -13.04
N LEU A 328 7.10 -2.37 -12.24
CA LEU A 328 5.89 -2.78 -11.55
C LEU A 328 5.51 -1.69 -10.55
N ILE A 329 4.30 -1.15 -10.65
CA ILE A 329 3.79 -0.14 -9.71
C ILE A 329 3.67 -0.78 -8.32
N THR A 330 4.22 -0.11 -7.30
CA THR A 330 4.23 -0.63 -5.93
C THR A 330 3.57 0.30 -4.93
N GLY A 331 3.64 1.62 -5.17
CA GLY A 331 3.11 2.56 -4.22
C GLY A 331 2.86 3.94 -4.81
N MET A 332 2.60 4.88 -3.94
CA MET A 332 2.40 6.28 -4.30
C MET A 332 2.52 7.16 -3.05
N PHE A 333 2.84 8.43 -3.27
CA PHE A 333 2.77 9.47 -2.25
C PHE A 333 2.41 10.82 -2.88
N PHE A 334 1.90 11.73 -2.06
CA PHE A 334 1.60 13.09 -2.49
C PHE A 334 2.73 14.04 -2.09
N SER A 335 2.94 15.10 -2.89
CA SER A 335 3.75 16.24 -2.43
C SER A 335 3.14 16.82 -1.15
N ASN A 336 3.95 17.46 -0.33
CA ASN A 336 3.51 18.02 0.95
C ASN A 336 2.39 19.08 0.79
N ASP A 337 2.37 19.82 -0.33
CA ASP A 337 1.29 20.75 -0.69
C ASP A 337 0.05 20.08 -1.31
N GLY A 338 0.09 18.77 -1.51
CA GLY A 338 -1.01 17.99 -2.09
C GLY A 338 -1.29 18.28 -3.56
N GLN A 339 -0.36 18.93 -4.29
CA GLN A 339 -0.57 19.31 -5.70
C GLN A 339 0.07 18.33 -6.69
N THR A 340 0.87 17.39 -6.22
CA THR A 340 1.55 16.41 -7.06
C THR A 340 1.32 15.00 -6.49
N LEU A 341 0.96 14.07 -7.38
CA LEU A 341 0.97 12.63 -7.10
C LEU A 341 2.24 12.03 -7.70
N TYR A 342 3.01 11.35 -6.88
CA TYR A 342 4.11 10.48 -7.32
C TYR A 342 3.65 9.03 -7.21
N ILE A 343 3.90 8.24 -8.26
CA ILE A 343 3.67 6.79 -8.25
C ILE A 343 5.03 6.10 -8.28
N THR A 344 5.27 5.25 -7.30
CA THR A 344 6.50 4.47 -7.14
C THR A 344 6.41 3.13 -7.85
N ASN A 345 7.55 2.54 -8.14
CA ASN A 345 7.63 1.27 -8.86
C ASN A 345 9.01 0.60 -8.71
N LEU A 346 9.13 -0.63 -9.18
CA LEU A 346 10.38 -1.40 -9.15
C LEU A 346 11.36 -1.06 -10.27
N GLY A 347 11.15 0.05 -10.98
CA GLY A 347 11.99 0.50 -12.09
C GLY A 347 13.02 1.55 -11.71
N ASN A 348 13.34 2.38 -12.68
CA ASN A 348 14.42 3.36 -12.63
C ASN A 348 13.99 4.83 -12.66
N ASP A 349 12.69 5.09 -12.64
CA ASP A 349 12.06 6.41 -12.55
C ASP A 349 10.74 6.30 -11.80
N LEU A 350 10.31 7.37 -11.14
CA LEU A 350 8.94 7.54 -10.65
C LEU A 350 8.02 8.00 -11.78
N LEU A 351 6.70 7.94 -11.54
CA LEU A 351 5.73 8.69 -12.34
C LEU A 351 5.24 9.90 -11.55
N LYS A 352 5.18 11.07 -12.20
CA LYS A 352 4.80 12.34 -11.59
C LYS A 352 3.61 12.96 -12.31
N PHE A 353 2.57 13.33 -11.54
CA PHE A 353 1.34 13.93 -12.04
C PHE A 353 0.97 15.17 -11.22
N ASN A 354 0.61 16.27 -11.89
CA ASN A 354 0.05 17.45 -11.25
C ASN A 354 -1.46 17.27 -11.06
N LEU A 355 -1.98 17.57 -9.86
CA LEU A 355 -3.38 17.42 -9.44
C LEU A 355 -4.23 18.65 -9.68
#